data_57e56ca188ed510fc98e05e3cab199fd
#
_entry.id   57e56ca188ed510fc98e05e3cab199fd
#
_cell.length_a   1.000
_cell.length_b   1.000
_cell.length_c   1.000
_cell.angle_alpha   90.00
_cell.angle_beta   90.00
_cell.angle_gamma   90.00
#
_symmetry.space_group_name_H-M   'P 1'
#
loop_
_entity.id
_entity.type
_entity.pdbx_description
1 polymer ?
#
loop_
_entity_poly.entity_id
_entity_poly.type
_entity_poly.pdbx_seq_one_letter_code
_entity_poly.pdbx_strand_id
1 'polypeptide(L)'
;MNKLLLPILIILGLPLVFQSTPTEILKLKIFDAFVQTPEPSGYFTILNITEEDIDAEGGWPIPRQRLGNIHAELIEKGALGVGWVVSFPHPDRFGGDRFFAESLKYGTSILASFEYPNQIYPKTVGTVIKGPDVGGMLAKGVVQNTHKLRNDYIQEGISAAPTDLDNLVRRIPLLFRTPDGYASSFGTEVLKSLAGAKTYIIKTNELGIEEITVQGLPPVKTDSLGRKWISWVKTPETNLQEMDVEGKFVFLGITAPGIMPQVATPAGLLEPHKIQAALSESILIQNSPRIPEWHLAAEILILGIFVTLTWLTINYLGVVKGLSIATILLFTTGFSGVFSIQKGILLDFSWTFISQIITSTVAFYINYKKQYKLRQQIKKQFEHYLDPRQVKQLQDNPELLKLGGEKKYCTFLFT
;
A
#
# COMPACT_ATOMS: atom_id res chain seq x y z
N MET A 1 0.15 -12.84 38.46
CA MET A 1 0.53 -13.10 37.05
C MET A 1 -0.36 -12.38 36.06
N ASN A 2 -1.69 -12.46 36.21
CA ASN A 2 -2.63 -11.76 35.31
C ASN A 2 -2.61 -10.23 35.41
N LYS A 3 -2.08 -9.67 36.52
CA LYS A 3 -2.01 -8.21 36.72
C LYS A 3 -1.12 -7.47 35.72
N LEU A 4 -0.18 -8.15 35.06
CA LEU A 4 0.71 -7.56 34.07
C LEU A 4 0.19 -7.68 32.62
N LEU A 5 -0.76 -8.58 32.35
CA LEU A 5 -1.31 -8.78 31.02
C LEU A 5 -2.02 -7.51 30.51
N LEU A 6 -2.88 -6.90 31.34
CA LEU A 6 -3.63 -5.71 30.96
C LEU A 6 -2.71 -4.51 30.62
N PRO A 7 -1.70 -4.15 31.44
CA PRO A 7 -0.73 -3.12 31.07
C PRO A 7 0.01 -3.43 29.76
N ILE A 8 0.40 -4.69 29.53
CA ILE A 8 1.06 -5.09 28.28
C ILE A 8 0.13 -4.88 27.07
N LEU A 9 -1.11 -5.32 27.17
CA LEU A 9 -2.10 -5.12 26.11
C LEU A 9 -2.33 -3.64 25.80
N ILE A 10 -2.45 -2.80 26.85
CA ILE A 10 -2.61 -1.35 26.68
C ILE A 10 -1.38 -0.76 25.96
N ILE A 11 -0.17 -1.03 26.45
CA ILE A 11 1.06 -0.47 25.89
C ILE A 11 1.27 -0.89 24.43
N LEU A 12 1.02 -2.18 24.12
CA LEU A 12 1.17 -2.70 22.76
C LEU A 12 0.02 -2.28 21.83
N GLY A 13 -1.16 -1.95 22.37
CA GLY A 13 -2.29 -1.44 21.59
C GLY A 13 -2.17 0.04 21.21
N LEU A 14 -1.45 0.86 22.01
CA LEU A 14 -1.32 2.30 21.77
C LEU A 14 -0.82 2.66 20.36
N PRO A 15 0.22 2.02 19.79
CA PRO A 15 0.70 2.36 18.45
C PRO A 15 -0.33 2.14 17.35
N LEU A 16 -1.22 1.15 17.47
CA LEU A 16 -2.32 0.93 16.52
C LEU A 16 -3.39 2.02 16.65
N VAL A 17 -3.80 2.34 17.89
CA VAL A 17 -4.84 3.34 18.15
C VAL A 17 -4.41 4.73 17.69
N PHE A 18 -3.15 5.12 17.97
CA PHE A 18 -2.60 6.41 17.58
C PHE A 18 -2.00 6.44 16.17
N GLN A 19 -2.06 5.32 15.43
CA GLN A 19 -1.50 5.20 14.07
C GLN A 19 -0.09 5.79 13.98
N SER A 20 0.82 5.31 14.83
CA SER A 20 2.17 5.87 14.92
C SER A 20 2.90 5.76 13.58
N THR A 21 3.61 6.81 13.17
CA THR A 21 4.33 6.84 11.88
C THR A 21 5.23 5.62 11.63
N PRO A 22 6.02 5.11 12.60
CA PRO A 22 6.84 3.92 12.35
C PRO A 22 6.03 2.66 12.09
N THR A 23 4.89 2.46 12.78
CA THR A 23 4.04 1.27 12.57
C THR A 23 3.32 1.35 11.24
N GLU A 24 2.84 2.53 10.85
CA GLU A 24 2.21 2.74 9.54
C GLU A 24 3.20 2.53 8.38
N ILE A 25 4.43 3.04 8.47
CA ILE A 25 5.46 2.80 7.45
C ILE A 25 5.80 1.30 7.37
N LEU A 26 5.93 0.60 8.51
CA LEU A 26 6.19 -0.83 8.52
C LEU A 26 5.06 -1.61 7.85
N LYS A 27 3.80 -1.29 8.20
CA LYS A 27 2.60 -1.87 7.59
C LYS A 27 2.62 -1.71 6.07
N LEU A 28 2.84 -0.49 5.58
CA LEU A 28 2.88 -0.19 4.15
C LEU A 28 3.97 -0.97 3.42
N LYS A 29 5.18 -1.09 3.99
CA LYS A 29 6.28 -1.88 3.42
C LYS A 29 5.96 -3.38 3.37
N ILE A 30 5.28 -3.91 4.40
CA ILE A 30 4.84 -5.30 4.41
C ILE A 30 3.79 -5.53 3.31
N PHE A 31 2.85 -4.59 3.13
CA PHE A 31 1.87 -4.67 2.06
C PHE A 31 2.56 -4.71 0.69
N ASP A 32 3.51 -3.81 0.42
CA ASP A 32 4.26 -3.78 -0.83
C ASP A 32 4.99 -5.09 -1.13
N ALA A 33 5.54 -5.73 -0.08
CA ALA A 33 6.31 -6.96 -0.23
C ALA A 33 5.44 -8.19 -0.59
N PHE A 34 4.15 -8.19 -0.23
CA PHE A 34 3.29 -9.38 -0.38
C PHE A 34 2.05 -9.17 -1.26
N VAL A 35 1.75 -7.93 -1.67
CA VAL A 35 0.69 -7.66 -2.65
C VAL A 35 1.07 -8.29 -3.99
N GLN A 36 0.15 -9.06 -4.56
CA GLN A 36 0.34 -9.66 -5.87
C GLN A 36 0.11 -8.64 -6.98
N THR A 37 0.95 -8.69 -8.01
CA THR A 37 0.77 -7.94 -9.25
C THR A 37 -0.07 -8.80 -10.20
N PRO A 38 -1.29 -8.39 -10.56
CA PRO A 38 -2.12 -9.12 -11.51
C PRO A 38 -1.62 -8.94 -12.94
N GLU A 39 -2.11 -9.80 -13.84
CA GLU A 39 -1.87 -9.68 -15.27
C GLU A 39 -2.59 -8.45 -15.85
N PRO A 40 -2.04 -7.82 -16.91
CA PRO A 40 -2.67 -6.69 -17.58
C PRO A 40 -3.99 -7.07 -18.23
N SER A 41 -4.94 -6.13 -18.27
CA SER A 41 -6.26 -6.33 -18.87
C SER A 41 -6.24 -6.56 -20.38
N GLY A 42 -5.19 -6.14 -21.06
CA GLY A 42 -5.06 -6.16 -22.52
C GLY A 42 -5.71 -4.96 -23.23
N TYR A 43 -6.42 -4.09 -22.52
CA TYR A 43 -7.08 -2.91 -23.12
C TYR A 43 -6.16 -1.71 -23.26
N PHE A 44 -5.00 -1.71 -22.61
CA PHE A 44 -4.09 -0.55 -22.54
C PHE A 44 -2.71 -0.90 -23.05
N THR A 45 -2.03 0.09 -23.62
CA THR A 45 -0.61 0.07 -23.93
C THR A 45 0.03 1.41 -23.59
N ILE A 46 1.30 1.41 -23.26
CA ILE A 46 2.08 2.60 -22.94
C ILE A 46 2.97 2.91 -24.11
N LEU A 47 2.90 4.13 -24.65
CA LEU A 47 3.82 4.61 -25.65
C LEU A 47 4.80 5.59 -25.05
N ASN A 48 6.06 5.26 -25.12
CA ASN A 48 7.16 6.06 -24.61
C ASN A 48 7.78 6.91 -25.76
N ILE A 49 7.82 8.23 -25.55
CA ILE A 49 8.67 9.12 -26.37
C ILE A 49 10.02 9.19 -25.64
N THR A 50 11.04 8.62 -26.27
CA THR A 50 12.38 8.50 -25.71
C THR A 50 13.24 9.74 -25.98
N GLU A 51 14.46 9.78 -25.42
CA GLU A 51 15.45 10.81 -25.73
C GLU A 51 15.87 10.75 -27.20
N GLU A 52 16.04 9.54 -27.75
CA GLU A 52 16.37 9.33 -29.16
C GLU A 52 15.28 9.86 -30.11
N ASP A 53 14.00 9.66 -29.76
CA ASP A 53 12.89 10.21 -30.54
C ASP A 53 12.90 11.73 -30.51
N ILE A 54 13.22 12.35 -29.39
CA ILE A 54 13.26 13.81 -29.22
C ILE A 54 14.44 14.38 -30.03
N ASP A 55 15.59 13.75 -29.99
CA ASP A 55 16.77 14.17 -30.76
C ASP A 55 16.51 14.07 -32.27
N ALA A 56 15.85 13.01 -32.71
CA ALA A 56 15.44 12.85 -34.11
C ALA A 56 14.49 13.94 -34.61
N GLU A 57 13.67 14.49 -33.71
CA GLU A 57 12.74 15.61 -33.99
C GLU A 57 13.37 17.01 -33.79
N GLY A 58 14.68 17.08 -33.50
CA GLY A 58 15.43 18.34 -33.34
C GLY A 58 15.35 18.95 -31.94
N GLY A 59 14.99 18.18 -30.94
CA GLY A 59 14.98 18.56 -29.54
C GLY A 59 13.58 18.87 -28.97
N TRP A 60 13.55 19.05 -27.65
CA TRP A 60 12.32 19.37 -26.92
C TRP A 60 12.09 20.91 -26.86
N PRO A 61 10.85 21.41 -26.97
CA PRO A 61 9.61 20.67 -27.21
C PRO A 61 9.42 20.31 -28.70
N ILE A 62 8.90 19.11 -28.95
CA ILE A 62 8.52 18.64 -30.27
C ILE A 62 7.41 19.55 -30.84
N PRO A 63 7.50 19.99 -32.11
CA PRO A 63 6.44 20.80 -32.75
C PRO A 63 5.09 20.11 -32.70
N ARG A 64 4.01 20.84 -32.34
CA ARG A 64 2.67 20.25 -32.20
C ARG A 64 2.11 19.70 -33.50
N GLN A 65 2.54 20.21 -34.65
CA GLN A 65 2.21 19.59 -35.92
C GLN A 65 2.70 18.14 -35.98
N ARG A 66 3.93 17.87 -35.50
CA ARG A 66 4.45 16.51 -35.44
C ARG A 66 3.71 15.62 -34.43
N LEU A 67 3.36 16.17 -33.26
CA LEU A 67 2.50 15.48 -32.30
C LEU A 67 1.12 15.13 -32.89
N GLY A 68 0.56 16.02 -33.70
CA GLY A 68 -0.67 15.74 -34.43
C GLY A 68 -0.54 14.61 -35.44
N ASN A 69 0.59 14.53 -36.17
CA ASN A 69 0.87 13.42 -37.07
C ASN A 69 1.01 12.10 -36.30
N ILE A 70 1.73 12.09 -35.18
CA ILE A 70 1.85 10.90 -34.29
C ILE A 70 0.46 10.46 -33.83
N HIS A 71 -0.40 11.40 -33.42
CA HIS A 71 -1.78 11.08 -33.01
C HIS A 71 -2.57 10.42 -34.14
N ALA A 72 -2.54 11.02 -35.35
CA ALA A 72 -3.22 10.48 -36.51
C ALA A 72 -2.71 9.05 -36.87
N GLU A 73 -1.41 8.86 -36.88
CA GLU A 73 -0.76 7.56 -37.14
C GLU A 73 -1.19 6.48 -36.14
N LEU A 74 -1.29 6.82 -34.85
CA LEU A 74 -1.75 5.89 -33.81
C LEU A 74 -3.23 5.45 -34.06
N ILE A 75 -4.08 6.40 -34.45
CA ILE A 75 -5.48 6.12 -34.78
C ILE A 75 -5.59 5.28 -36.06
N GLU A 76 -4.80 5.58 -37.10
CA GLU A 76 -4.74 4.78 -38.33
C GLU A 76 -4.26 3.34 -38.08
N LYS A 77 -3.37 3.13 -37.10
CA LYS A 77 -2.91 1.81 -36.64
C LYS A 77 -3.93 1.10 -35.72
N GLY A 78 -5.13 1.66 -35.55
CA GLY A 78 -6.23 1.01 -34.85
C GLY A 78 -6.27 1.27 -33.35
N ALA A 79 -5.60 2.29 -32.81
CA ALA A 79 -5.74 2.69 -31.42
C ALA A 79 -7.19 3.15 -31.13
N LEU A 80 -7.78 2.71 -30.02
CA LEU A 80 -9.12 3.14 -29.57
C LEU A 80 -9.15 4.60 -29.14
N GLY A 81 -8.00 5.12 -28.76
CA GLY A 81 -7.81 6.50 -28.33
C GLY A 81 -6.41 6.71 -27.78
N VAL A 82 -6.06 7.97 -27.57
CA VAL A 82 -4.75 8.37 -27.07
C VAL A 82 -4.90 9.35 -25.91
N GLY A 83 -4.30 8.97 -24.79
CA GLY A 83 -4.18 9.79 -23.61
C GLY A 83 -2.80 10.43 -23.53
N TRP A 84 -2.73 11.73 -23.74
CA TRP A 84 -1.49 12.51 -23.69
C TRP A 84 -1.18 12.91 -22.26
N VAL A 85 -0.28 12.21 -21.61
CA VAL A 85 0.18 12.55 -20.24
C VAL A 85 1.35 13.53 -20.36
N VAL A 86 1.09 14.62 -21.06
CA VAL A 86 1.99 15.74 -21.30
C VAL A 86 1.22 17.03 -21.11
N SER A 87 1.83 18.06 -20.52
CA SER A 87 1.20 19.37 -20.33
C SER A 87 1.52 20.31 -21.48
N PHE A 88 0.51 21.03 -21.94
CA PHE A 88 0.60 22.01 -23.02
C PHE A 88 0.16 23.41 -22.56
N PRO A 89 0.85 24.05 -21.59
CA PRO A 89 0.37 25.28 -20.95
C PRO A 89 0.46 26.52 -21.87
N HIS A 90 1.36 26.49 -22.83
CA HIS A 90 1.61 27.61 -23.72
C HIS A 90 1.29 27.27 -25.17
N PRO A 91 0.94 28.29 -26.02
CA PRO A 91 0.84 28.10 -27.44
C PRO A 91 2.14 27.57 -28.05
N ASP A 92 2.00 26.79 -29.13
CA ASP A 92 3.15 26.30 -29.88
C ASP A 92 3.88 27.44 -30.58
N ARG A 93 5.19 27.53 -30.37
CA ARG A 93 6.05 28.54 -31.04
C ARG A 93 6.13 28.37 -32.57
N PHE A 94 5.82 27.15 -33.06
CA PHE A 94 5.80 26.83 -34.48
C PHE A 94 4.40 26.93 -35.12
N GLY A 95 3.38 27.29 -34.34
CA GLY A 95 2.02 27.51 -34.84
C GLY A 95 1.19 26.25 -35.07
N GLY A 96 1.64 25.08 -34.64
CA GLY A 96 1.00 23.79 -34.87
C GLY A 96 -0.23 23.48 -33.99
N ASP A 97 -0.64 24.39 -33.11
CA ASP A 97 -1.78 24.20 -32.17
C ASP A 97 -3.07 23.79 -32.87
N ARG A 98 -3.41 24.47 -33.96
CA ARG A 98 -4.64 24.19 -34.69
C ARG A 98 -4.62 22.80 -35.31
N PHE A 99 -3.50 22.41 -35.90
CA PHE A 99 -3.35 21.11 -36.53
C PHE A 99 -3.47 19.99 -35.46
N PHE A 100 -2.80 20.16 -34.33
CA PHE A 100 -2.87 19.20 -33.23
C PHE A 100 -4.30 19.13 -32.66
N ALA A 101 -4.96 20.27 -32.42
CA ALA A 101 -6.35 20.30 -31.97
C ALA A 101 -7.32 19.58 -32.92
N GLU A 102 -7.09 19.72 -34.25
CA GLU A 102 -7.87 19.00 -35.25
C GLU A 102 -7.60 17.48 -35.23
N SER A 103 -6.34 17.08 -35.10
CA SER A 103 -5.98 15.64 -35.01
C SER A 103 -6.61 14.96 -33.77
N LEU A 104 -6.69 15.67 -32.62
CA LEU A 104 -7.31 15.18 -31.40
C LEU A 104 -8.83 14.91 -31.50
N LYS A 105 -9.48 15.28 -32.61
CA LYS A 105 -10.89 14.92 -32.87
C LYS A 105 -11.07 13.46 -33.29
N TYR A 106 -9.98 12.81 -33.72
CA TYR A 106 -10.04 11.43 -34.18
C TYR A 106 -9.74 10.49 -32.99
N GLY A 107 -10.64 9.54 -32.77
CA GLY A 107 -10.59 8.66 -31.63
C GLY A 107 -10.93 9.34 -30.29
N THR A 108 -10.75 8.62 -29.22
CA THR A 108 -10.91 9.14 -27.85
C THR A 108 -9.64 9.85 -27.42
N SER A 109 -9.67 11.17 -27.27
CA SER A 109 -8.49 11.97 -26.92
C SER A 109 -8.63 12.61 -25.54
N ILE A 110 -7.62 12.41 -24.70
CA ILE A 110 -7.57 12.92 -23.33
C ILE A 110 -6.23 13.64 -23.11
N LEU A 111 -6.29 14.86 -22.58
CA LEU A 111 -5.11 15.61 -22.19
C LEU A 111 -4.92 15.61 -20.68
N ALA A 112 -3.69 15.48 -20.22
CA ALA A 112 -3.40 15.61 -18.81
C ALA A 112 -3.30 17.08 -18.37
N SER A 113 -3.87 17.36 -17.19
CA SER A 113 -3.59 18.55 -16.40
C SER A 113 -2.79 18.14 -15.18
N PHE A 114 -1.64 18.76 -14.92
CA PHE A 114 -0.78 18.40 -13.81
C PHE A 114 -1.10 19.22 -12.57
N GLU A 115 -1.11 18.56 -11.40
CA GLU A 115 -1.36 19.26 -10.15
C GLU A 115 -0.29 20.33 -9.90
N TYR A 116 -0.73 21.51 -9.54
CA TYR A 116 0.13 22.65 -9.20
C TYR A 116 -0.57 23.52 -8.15
N PRO A 117 0.12 23.96 -7.09
CA PRO A 117 -0.50 24.75 -6.02
C PRO A 117 -0.83 26.17 -6.48
N ASN A 118 -2.01 26.32 -7.09
CA ASN A 118 -2.59 27.59 -7.52
C ASN A 118 -4.10 27.57 -7.25
N GLN A 119 -4.80 28.62 -7.67
CA GLN A 119 -6.26 28.71 -7.55
C GLN A 119 -6.99 28.41 -8.88
N ILE A 120 -6.31 27.75 -9.82
CA ILE A 120 -6.88 27.35 -11.10
C ILE A 120 -7.31 25.90 -11.01
N TYR A 121 -8.60 25.64 -11.12
CA TYR A 121 -9.14 24.28 -11.01
C TYR A 121 -9.52 23.76 -12.40
N PRO A 122 -9.45 22.44 -12.63
CA PRO A 122 -9.88 21.84 -13.88
C PRO A 122 -11.41 21.88 -13.99
N LYS A 123 -11.92 21.63 -15.21
CA LYS A 123 -13.36 21.51 -15.47
C LYS A 123 -13.94 20.38 -14.61
N THR A 124 -15.06 20.66 -13.95
CA THR A 124 -15.76 19.65 -13.16
C THR A 124 -16.46 18.64 -14.04
N VAL A 125 -16.58 17.42 -13.56
CA VAL A 125 -17.29 16.32 -14.22
C VAL A 125 -18.68 16.13 -13.62
N GLY A 126 -19.61 15.58 -14.39
CA GLY A 126 -20.93 15.23 -13.88
C GLY A 126 -20.84 14.17 -12.79
N THR A 127 -21.45 14.44 -11.64
CA THR A 127 -21.45 13.52 -10.49
C THR A 127 -22.86 13.38 -9.91
N VAL A 128 -23.18 12.17 -9.45
CA VAL A 128 -24.37 11.87 -8.65
C VAL A 128 -23.90 11.33 -7.31
N ILE A 129 -24.16 12.08 -6.23
CA ILE A 129 -23.76 11.71 -4.88
C ILE A 129 -24.92 10.96 -4.21
N LYS A 130 -24.61 9.76 -3.67
CA LYS A 130 -25.53 8.92 -2.90
C LYS A 130 -25.06 8.87 -1.45
N GLY A 131 -25.63 9.69 -0.61
CA GLY A 131 -25.28 9.88 0.79
C GLY A 131 -24.90 11.33 1.12
N PRO A 132 -24.29 11.60 2.28
CA PRO A 132 -23.83 12.93 2.66
C PRO A 132 -22.69 13.40 1.75
N ASP A 133 -22.67 14.68 1.37
CA ASP A 133 -21.57 15.26 0.57
C ASP A 133 -20.34 15.53 1.44
N VAL A 134 -19.64 14.46 1.80
CA VAL A 134 -18.44 14.48 2.64
C VAL A 134 -17.33 13.65 2.01
N GLY A 135 -16.10 13.94 2.40
CA GLY A 135 -14.91 13.23 1.91
C GLY A 135 -14.39 13.74 0.57
N GLY A 136 -13.48 12.97 0.02
CA GLY A 136 -12.76 13.33 -1.21
C GLY A 136 -11.48 14.11 -0.98
N MET A 137 -10.46 13.80 -1.76
CA MET A 137 -9.19 14.52 -1.73
C MET A 137 -9.30 15.85 -2.45
N LEU A 138 -8.88 16.93 -1.80
CA LEU A 138 -8.91 18.27 -2.38
C LEU A 138 -7.86 18.41 -3.49
N ALA A 139 -8.26 18.95 -4.63
CA ALA A 139 -7.33 19.39 -5.66
C ALA A 139 -6.58 20.65 -5.20
N LYS A 140 -5.27 20.67 -5.38
CA LYS A 140 -4.44 21.86 -5.07
C LYS A 140 -4.50 22.93 -6.16
N GLY A 141 -5.12 22.64 -7.27
CA GLY A 141 -5.10 23.40 -8.50
C GLY A 141 -4.29 22.68 -9.58
N VAL A 142 -4.26 23.21 -10.80
CA VAL A 142 -3.59 22.58 -11.94
C VAL A 142 -2.92 23.60 -12.87
N VAL A 143 -1.89 23.12 -13.57
CA VAL A 143 -1.41 23.75 -14.80
C VAL A 143 -2.38 23.36 -15.91
N GLN A 144 -3.13 24.33 -16.43
CA GLN A 144 -4.08 24.09 -17.52
C GLN A 144 -3.38 24.04 -18.88
N ASN A 145 -3.93 23.22 -19.78
CA ASN A 145 -3.55 23.27 -21.19
C ASN A 145 -3.99 24.58 -21.84
N THR A 146 -3.28 25.00 -22.91
CA THR A 146 -3.64 26.23 -23.63
C THR A 146 -5.08 26.20 -24.13
N HIS A 147 -5.74 27.35 -24.11
CA HIS A 147 -7.13 27.47 -24.59
C HIS A 147 -7.34 27.00 -26.04
N LYS A 148 -6.29 26.99 -26.88
CA LYS A 148 -6.33 26.48 -28.24
C LYS A 148 -6.53 24.97 -28.35
N LEU A 149 -6.16 24.22 -27.31
CA LEU A 149 -6.34 22.77 -27.22
C LEU A 149 -7.57 22.38 -26.37
N ARG A 150 -8.14 23.33 -25.63
CA ARG A 150 -9.34 23.08 -24.81
C ARG A 150 -10.60 23.33 -25.63
N ASN A 151 -11.29 22.27 -25.96
CA ASN A 151 -12.58 22.32 -26.67
C ASN A 151 -13.50 21.20 -26.12
N ASP A 152 -14.73 21.14 -26.59
CA ASP A 152 -15.75 20.20 -26.09
C ASP A 152 -15.49 18.73 -26.51
N TYR A 153 -14.60 18.51 -27.47
CA TYR A 153 -14.26 17.16 -27.96
C TYR A 153 -13.14 16.51 -27.14
N ILE A 154 -12.29 17.31 -26.51
CA ILE A 154 -11.11 16.84 -25.80
C ILE A 154 -11.44 16.79 -24.32
N GLN A 155 -11.28 15.61 -23.73
CA GLN A 155 -11.43 15.44 -22.31
C GLN A 155 -10.13 15.82 -21.58
N GLU A 156 -10.25 16.24 -20.33
CA GLU A 156 -9.10 16.53 -19.47
C GLU A 156 -9.18 15.72 -18.18
N GLY A 157 -8.04 15.22 -17.73
CA GLY A 157 -7.93 14.52 -16.45
C GLY A 157 -6.70 14.97 -15.66
N ILE A 158 -6.80 14.94 -14.32
CA ILE A 158 -5.71 15.33 -13.45
C ILE A 158 -4.68 14.19 -13.38
N SER A 159 -3.46 14.47 -13.80
CA SER A 159 -2.32 13.60 -13.57
C SER A 159 -1.64 14.01 -12.27
N ALA A 160 -2.10 13.44 -11.15
CA ALA A 160 -1.51 13.62 -9.84
C ALA A 160 -1.22 12.26 -9.20
N ALA A 161 -0.19 12.22 -8.38
CA ALA A 161 0.26 11.01 -7.69
C ALA A 161 0.62 11.37 -6.23
N PRO A 162 -0.38 11.56 -5.35
CA PRO A 162 -0.15 11.90 -3.95
C PRO A 162 0.58 10.76 -3.25
N THR A 163 1.57 11.11 -2.44
CA THR A 163 2.40 10.16 -1.71
C THR A 163 1.82 9.81 -0.35
N ASP A 164 2.12 8.61 0.12
CA ASP A 164 1.91 8.19 1.50
C ASP A 164 3.02 8.75 2.44
N LEU A 165 2.99 8.38 3.72
CA LEU A 165 3.89 8.92 4.77
C LEU A 165 5.39 8.65 4.51
N ASP A 166 5.72 7.67 3.72
CA ASP A 166 7.09 7.30 3.34
C ASP A 166 7.50 7.80 1.94
N ASN A 167 6.76 8.78 1.40
CA ASN A 167 6.94 9.38 0.09
C ASN A 167 6.78 8.42 -1.11
N LEU A 168 6.16 7.26 -0.93
CA LEU A 168 5.79 6.37 -2.03
C LEU A 168 4.33 6.58 -2.43
N VAL A 169 4.06 6.51 -3.73
CA VAL A 169 2.69 6.52 -4.27
C VAL A 169 2.15 5.10 -4.27
N ARG A 170 1.05 4.86 -3.56
CA ARG A 170 0.31 3.59 -3.55
C ARG A 170 -1.16 3.75 -3.88
N ARG A 171 -1.70 4.93 -3.63
CA ARG A 171 -3.12 5.22 -3.75
C ARG A 171 -3.32 6.51 -4.53
N ILE A 172 -4.21 6.47 -5.51
CA ILE A 172 -4.54 7.65 -6.33
C ILE A 172 -6.05 7.91 -6.22
N PRO A 173 -6.46 9.19 -6.00
CA PRO A 173 -7.87 9.55 -6.04
C PRO A 173 -8.46 9.27 -7.42
N LEU A 174 -9.63 8.65 -7.45
CA LEU A 174 -10.38 8.51 -8.70
C LEU A 174 -10.97 9.84 -9.15
N LEU A 175 -11.42 10.63 -8.16
CA LEU A 175 -11.93 11.98 -8.34
C LEU A 175 -11.30 12.90 -7.31
N PHE A 176 -11.00 14.13 -7.72
CA PHE A 176 -10.53 15.20 -6.85
C PHE A 176 -11.67 16.17 -6.56
N ARG A 177 -11.81 16.58 -5.30
CA ARG A 177 -12.78 17.58 -4.91
C ARG A 177 -12.24 18.97 -5.24
N THR A 178 -13.06 19.80 -5.89
CA THR A 178 -12.79 21.20 -6.20
C THR A 178 -13.85 22.08 -5.53
N PRO A 179 -13.69 23.42 -5.49
CA PRO A 179 -14.73 24.30 -4.96
C PRO A 179 -16.09 24.15 -5.65
N ASP A 180 -16.11 23.83 -6.96
CA ASP A 180 -17.31 23.79 -7.80
C ASP A 180 -17.85 22.36 -8.02
N GLY A 181 -17.23 21.32 -7.42
CA GLY A 181 -17.64 19.94 -7.59
C GLY A 181 -16.46 18.96 -7.62
N TYR A 182 -16.50 18.01 -8.53
CA TYR A 182 -15.43 17.01 -8.67
C TYR A 182 -14.77 17.08 -10.04
N ALA A 183 -13.47 16.83 -10.09
CA ALA A 183 -12.70 16.65 -11.32
C ALA A 183 -12.10 15.25 -11.33
N SER A 184 -12.04 14.60 -12.50
CA SER A 184 -11.52 13.23 -12.58
C SER A 184 -10.00 13.18 -12.63
N SER A 185 -9.42 12.12 -12.07
CA SER A 185 -8.05 11.75 -12.38
C SER A 185 -7.95 11.26 -13.83
N PHE A 186 -6.75 11.36 -14.40
CA PHE A 186 -6.55 11.04 -15.81
C PHE A 186 -6.95 9.59 -16.15
N GLY A 187 -6.45 8.60 -15.40
CA GLY A 187 -6.79 7.21 -15.66
C GLY A 187 -8.27 6.88 -15.47
N THR A 188 -8.97 7.59 -14.57
CA THR A 188 -10.43 7.42 -14.38
C THR A 188 -11.21 8.06 -15.54
N GLU A 189 -10.74 9.20 -16.07
CA GLU A 189 -11.34 9.85 -17.23
C GLU A 189 -11.21 8.99 -18.49
N VAL A 190 -10.07 8.29 -18.65
CA VAL A 190 -9.88 7.31 -19.73
C VAL A 190 -11.01 6.28 -19.73
N LEU A 191 -11.27 5.66 -18.57
CA LEU A 191 -12.32 4.65 -18.46
C LEU A 191 -13.72 5.20 -18.68
N LYS A 192 -14.01 6.41 -18.18
CA LYS A 192 -15.29 7.07 -18.42
C LYS A 192 -15.51 7.32 -19.91
N SER A 193 -14.49 7.80 -20.60
CA SER A 193 -14.56 8.11 -22.03
C SER A 193 -14.72 6.85 -22.88
N LEU A 194 -13.97 5.78 -22.58
CA LEU A 194 -14.11 4.49 -23.27
C LEU A 194 -15.47 3.82 -23.03
N ALA A 195 -16.03 3.98 -21.82
CA ALA A 195 -17.38 3.49 -21.51
C ALA A 195 -18.50 4.36 -22.12
N GLY A 196 -18.19 5.48 -22.76
CA GLY A 196 -19.19 6.44 -23.23
C GLY A 196 -20.03 7.06 -22.12
N ALA A 197 -19.53 7.01 -20.89
CA ALA A 197 -20.24 7.48 -19.69
C ALA A 197 -20.19 9.00 -19.59
N LYS A 198 -21.26 9.58 -19.04
CA LYS A 198 -21.34 11.05 -18.85
C LYS A 198 -21.12 11.45 -17.40
N THR A 199 -21.40 10.56 -16.46
CA THR A 199 -21.43 10.87 -15.04
C THR A 199 -20.73 9.80 -14.21
N TYR A 200 -20.26 10.24 -13.04
CA TYR A 200 -19.80 9.35 -11.96
C TYR A 200 -20.87 9.25 -10.89
N ILE A 201 -20.98 8.08 -10.26
CA ILE A 201 -21.80 7.88 -9.09
C ILE A 201 -20.86 7.74 -7.90
N ILE A 202 -20.98 8.62 -6.91
CA ILE A 202 -20.18 8.64 -5.69
C ILE A 202 -21.08 8.18 -4.56
N LYS A 203 -20.77 7.07 -3.93
CA LYS A 203 -21.43 6.60 -2.71
C LYS A 203 -20.61 7.00 -1.51
N THR A 204 -21.24 7.67 -0.57
CA THR A 204 -20.62 8.21 0.65
C THR A 204 -21.36 7.73 1.91
N ASN A 205 -20.63 7.70 3.01
CA ASN A 205 -21.14 7.51 4.35
C ASN A 205 -20.63 8.66 5.28
N GLU A 206 -20.87 8.60 6.58
CA GLU A 206 -20.42 9.62 7.53
C GLU A 206 -18.89 9.78 7.60
N LEU A 207 -18.12 8.76 7.18
CA LEU A 207 -16.65 8.75 7.22
C LEU A 207 -16.01 9.28 5.93
N GLY A 208 -16.79 9.39 4.84
CA GLY A 208 -16.30 9.87 3.55
C GLY A 208 -16.80 9.04 2.36
N ILE A 209 -15.98 8.95 1.31
CA ILE A 209 -16.32 8.18 0.10
C ILE A 209 -16.14 6.69 0.39
N GLU A 210 -17.12 5.87 0.02
CA GLU A 210 -17.10 4.41 0.13
C GLU A 210 -16.73 3.75 -1.20
N GLU A 211 -17.38 4.22 -2.29
CA GLU A 211 -17.13 3.71 -3.63
C GLU A 211 -17.45 4.76 -4.69
N ILE A 212 -16.77 4.64 -5.81
CA ILE A 212 -16.99 5.46 -7.00
C ILE A 212 -17.29 4.53 -8.17
N THR A 213 -18.35 4.84 -8.92
CA THR A 213 -18.76 4.06 -10.09
C THR A 213 -18.74 4.97 -11.32
N VAL A 214 -18.03 4.54 -12.35
CA VAL A 214 -18.22 5.05 -13.70
C VAL A 214 -19.50 4.43 -14.26
N GLN A 215 -20.40 5.22 -14.79
CA GLN A 215 -21.66 4.70 -15.35
C GLN A 215 -21.36 3.62 -16.42
N GLY A 216 -21.92 2.43 -16.24
CA GLY A 216 -21.68 1.28 -17.12
C GLY A 216 -20.54 0.36 -16.68
N LEU A 217 -19.75 0.72 -15.68
CA LEU A 217 -18.71 -0.13 -15.09
C LEU A 217 -19.08 -0.58 -13.66
N PRO A 218 -18.47 -1.64 -13.15
CA PRO A 218 -18.67 -2.06 -11.77
C PRO A 218 -18.20 -0.98 -10.76
N PRO A 219 -18.81 -0.95 -9.55
CA PRO A 219 -18.39 -0.02 -8.51
C PRO A 219 -16.98 -0.31 -8.01
N VAL A 220 -16.20 0.73 -7.82
CA VAL A 220 -14.80 0.67 -7.35
C VAL A 220 -14.76 1.10 -5.90
N LYS A 221 -14.37 0.20 -5.01
CA LYS A 221 -14.12 0.48 -3.60
C LYS A 221 -12.91 1.39 -3.44
N THR A 222 -13.06 2.43 -2.62
CA THR A 222 -12.00 3.41 -2.31
C THR A 222 -11.81 3.55 -0.80
N ASP A 223 -10.82 4.32 -0.39
CA ASP A 223 -10.78 4.83 0.98
C ASP A 223 -11.68 6.08 1.12
N SER A 224 -11.80 6.62 2.32
CA SER A 224 -12.66 7.78 2.64
C SER A 224 -12.32 9.06 1.86
N LEU A 225 -11.12 9.14 1.30
CA LEU A 225 -10.68 10.22 0.41
C LEU A 225 -10.94 9.93 -1.07
N GLY A 226 -11.58 8.82 -1.41
CA GLY A 226 -11.84 8.43 -2.80
C GLY A 226 -10.62 7.89 -3.53
N ARG A 227 -9.58 7.43 -2.78
CA ARG A 227 -8.35 6.91 -3.37
C ARG A 227 -8.44 5.40 -3.59
N LYS A 228 -7.96 4.96 -4.73
CA LYS A 228 -7.82 3.57 -5.11
C LYS A 228 -6.39 3.09 -4.87
N TRP A 229 -6.23 1.92 -4.27
CA TRP A 229 -4.94 1.25 -4.18
C TRP A 229 -4.52 0.74 -5.55
N ILE A 230 -3.28 1.04 -5.96
CA ILE A 230 -2.75 0.68 -7.28
C ILE A 230 -2.15 -0.74 -7.23
N SER A 231 -2.49 -1.53 -8.23
CA SER A 231 -2.02 -2.92 -8.36
C SER A 231 -0.75 -3.06 -9.22
N TRP A 232 -0.05 -1.99 -9.52
CA TRP A 232 1.23 -1.92 -10.26
C TRP A 232 1.37 -2.95 -11.38
N VAL A 233 0.32 -3.08 -12.19
CA VAL A 233 0.28 -3.98 -13.35
C VAL A 233 1.34 -3.57 -14.36
N LYS A 234 2.04 -4.53 -14.92
CA LYS A 234 2.99 -4.29 -16.00
C LYS A 234 2.26 -4.19 -17.33
N THR A 235 1.67 -3.02 -17.58
CA THR A 235 1.03 -2.70 -18.86
C THR A 235 2.06 -2.80 -19.99
N PRO A 236 1.76 -3.43 -21.13
CA PRO A 236 2.66 -3.51 -22.27
C PRO A 236 3.15 -2.14 -22.73
N GLU A 237 4.43 -2.04 -23.07
CA GLU A 237 5.05 -0.82 -23.54
C GLU A 237 5.41 -0.95 -25.03
N THR A 238 5.30 0.15 -25.78
CA THR A 238 5.69 0.28 -27.17
C THR A 238 6.41 1.63 -27.41
N ASN A 239 6.98 1.81 -28.56
CA ASN A 239 7.69 3.04 -28.97
C ASN A 239 7.14 3.57 -30.31
N LEU A 240 7.67 4.71 -30.78
CA LEU A 240 7.25 5.35 -32.03
C LEU A 240 7.58 4.54 -33.30
N GLN A 241 8.50 3.60 -33.22
CA GLN A 241 8.87 2.75 -34.37
C GLN A 241 7.94 1.55 -34.52
N GLU A 242 7.55 0.92 -33.41
CA GLU A 242 6.74 -0.30 -33.40
C GLU A 242 5.24 0.02 -33.44
N MET A 243 4.78 0.90 -32.54
CA MET A 243 3.38 1.30 -32.38
C MET A 243 2.42 0.10 -32.36
N ASP A 244 2.64 -0.86 -31.46
CA ASP A 244 1.69 -1.97 -31.22
C ASP A 244 0.50 -1.48 -30.40
N VAL A 245 -0.52 -0.94 -31.10
CA VAL A 245 -1.62 -0.19 -30.49
C VAL A 245 -3.01 -0.69 -30.93
N GLU A 246 -3.10 -1.67 -31.82
CA GLU A 246 -4.37 -2.14 -32.37
C GLU A 246 -5.34 -2.61 -31.29
N GLY A 247 -6.54 -2.04 -31.28
CA GLY A 247 -7.58 -2.35 -30.32
C GLY A 247 -7.29 -1.94 -28.88
N LYS A 248 -6.26 -1.11 -28.64
CA LYS A 248 -5.85 -0.66 -27.30
C LYS A 248 -6.01 0.85 -27.15
N PHE A 249 -6.21 1.32 -25.91
CA PHE A 249 -6.05 2.72 -25.56
C PHE A 249 -4.59 2.99 -25.23
N VAL A 250 -4.01 4.05 -25.78
CA VAL A 250 -2.59 4.39 -25.67
C VAL A 250 -2.37 5.45 -24.58
N PHE A 251 -1.57 5.13 -23.56
CA PHE A 251 -1.05 6.11 -22.62
C PHE A 251 0.29 6.63 -23.14
N LEU A 252 0.28 7.83 -23.71
CA LEU A 252 1.47 8.44 -24.28
C LEU A 252 2.14 9.37 -23.27
N GLY A 253 3.44 9.21 -23.08
CA GLY A 253 4.25 10.08 -22.24
C GLY A 253 5.70 10.10 -22.64
N ILE A 254 6.51 10.87 -21.93
CA ILE A 254 7.91 11.12 -22.21
C ILE A 254 8.76 10.44 -21.17
N THR A 255 9.75 9.66 -21.61
CA THR A 255 10.72 8.99 -20.75
C THR A 255 12.11 9.62 -20.82
N ALA A 256 12.31 10.61 -21.69
CA ALA A 256 13.58 11.34 -21.79
C ALA A 256 13.91 12.02 -20.45
N PRO A 257 15.16 11.83 -19.94
CA PRO A 257 15.59 12.39 -18.66
C PRO A 257 15.45 13.92 -18.62
N GLY A 258 15.00 14.45 -17.47
CA GLY A 258 14.90 15.88 -17.23
C GLY A 258 13.66 16.59 -17.81
N ILE A 259 12.82 15.91 -18.59
CA ILE A 259 11.58 16.49 -19.14
C ILE A 259 10.39 16.23 -18.23
N MET A 260 10.20 14.98 -17.81
CA MET A 260 9.11 14.62 -16.89
C MET A 260 9.69 14.08 -15.58
N PRO A 261 9.15 14.51 -14.41
CA PRO A 261 9.60 13.99 -13.13
C PRO A 261 9.16 12.54 -12.95
N GLN A 262 10.06 11.69 -12.51
CA GLN A 262 9.72 10.35 -12.05
C GLN A 262 9.21 10.40 -10.61
N VAL A 263 8.29 9.52 -10.31
CA VAL A 263 7.65 9.41 -8.99
C VAL A 263 7.99 8.06 -8.38
N ALA A 264 8.32 8.08 -7.08
CA ALA A 264 8.65 6.87 -6.35
C ALA A 264 7.39 6.05 -6.04
N THR A 265 7.42 4.78 -6.42
CA THR A 265 6.33 3.81 -6.21
C THR A 265 6.90 2.50 -5.69
N PRO A 266 6.09 1.57 -5.16
CA PRO A 266 6.54 0.22 -4.83
C PRO A 266 7.12 -0.57 -6.01
N ALA A 267 6.74 -0.23 -7.24
CA ALA A 267 7.28 -0.84 -8.47
C ALA A 267 8.58 -0.17 -8.96
N GLY A 268 9.07 0.85 -8.28
CA GLY A 268 10.25 1.64 -8.65
C GLY A 268 9.91 3.09 -8.99
N LEU A 269 10.84 3.77 -9.66
CA LEU A 269 10.61 5.12 -10.18
C LEU A 269 9.84 5.01 -11.50
N LEU A 270 8.67 5.65 -11.57
CA LEU A 270 7.80 5.61 -12.75
C LEU A 270 7.44 7.01 -13.21
N GLU A 271 7.32 7.17 -14.52
CA GLU A 271 6.82 8.40 -15.15
C GLU A 271 5.29 8.49 -14.98
N PRO A 272 4.72 9.71 -15.00
CA PRO A 272 3.30 9.94 -14.77
C PRO A 272 2.35 9.12 -15.65
N HIS A 273 2.68 8.89 -16.92
CA HIS A 273 1.81 8.14 -17.84
C HIS A 273 1.74 6.64 -17.47
N LYS A 274 2.83 6.05 -16.99
CA LYS A 274 2.84 4.67 -16.46
C LYS A 274 1.99 4.54 -15.20
N ILE A 275 2.02 5.56 -14.34
CA ILE A 275 1.19 5.60 -13.12
C ILE A 275 -0.30 5.69 -13.49
N GLN A 276 -0.67 6.52 -14.46
CA GLN A 276 -2.07 6.65 -14.90
C GLN A 276 -2.58 5.40 -15.63
N ALA A 277 -1.72 4.72 -16.39
CA ALA A 277 -2.03 3.41 -16.96
C ALA A 277 -2.29 2.37 -15.85
N ALA A 278 -1.41 2.29 -14.84
CA ALA A 278 -1.58 1.41 -13.70
C ALA A 278 -2.86 1.71 -12.89
N LEU A 279 -3.27 2.98 -12.79
CA LEU A 279 -4.54 3.36 -12.20
C LEU A 279 -5.72 2.79 -12.99
N SER A 280 -5.73 2.97 -14.32
CA SER A 280 -6.80 2.45 -15.19
C SER A 280 -6.90 0.93 -15.13
N GLU A 281 -5.78 0.22 -15.17
CA GLU A 281 -5.73 -1.24 -14.96
C GLU A 281 -6.31 -1.62 -13.59
N SER A 282 -5.92 -0.92 -12.52
CA SER A 282 -6.38 -1.22 -11.16
C SER A 282 -7.88 -1.02 -10.97
N ILE A 283 -8.51 -0.13 -11.74
CA ILE A 283 -9.95 0.08 -11.71
C ILE A 283 -10.70 -1.10 -12.34
N LEU A 284 -10.17 -1.67 -13.42
CA LEU A 284 -10.76 -2.84 -14.09
C LEU A 284 -10.61 -4.14 -13.26
N ILE A 285 -9.60 -4.22 -12.41
CA ILE A 285 -9.34 -5.37 -11.56
C ILE A 285 -10.23 -5.31 -10.31
N GLN A 286 -11.25 -6.17 -10.26
CA GLN A 286 -12.23 -6.18 -9.16
C GLN A 286 -11.62 -6.54 -7.80
N ASN A 287 -10.62 -7.42 -7.76
CA ASN A 287 -9.96 -7.88 -6.53
C ASN A 287 -8.68 -7.09 -6.18
N SER A 288 -8.61 -5.82 -6.58
CA SER A 288 -7.45 -5.00 -6.22
C SER A 288 -7.34 -4.77 -4.71
N PRO A 289 -6.12 -4.58 -4.19
CA PRO A 289 -5.87 -4.40 -2.77
C PRO A 289 -6.70 -3.26 -2.17
N ARG A 290 -7.20 -3.47 -0.93
CA ARG A 290 -7.95 -2.46 -0.20
C ARG A 290 -7.73 -2.58 1.30
N ILE A 291 -7.78 -1.47 2.01
CA ILE A 291 -7.86 -1.42 3.46
C ILE A 291 -9.35 -1.37 3.83
N PRO A 292 -9.92 -2.39 4.50
CA PRO A 292 -11.32 -2.38 4.91
C PRO A 292 -11.59 -1.29 5.96
N GLU A 293 -12.81 -0.74 6.03
CA GLU A 293 -13.17 0.27 7.05
C GLU A 293 -13.04 -0.28 8.49
N TRP A 294 -13.28 -1.56 8.67
CA TRP A 294 -13.18 -2.27 9.96
C TRP A 294 -11.75 -2.71 10.33
N HIS A 295 -10.72 -2.33 9.52
CA HIS A 295 -9.33 -2.79 9.72
C HIS A 295 -8.81 -2.53 11.13
N LEU A 296 -9.00 -1.31 11.68
CA LEU A 296 -8.48 -0.96 13.00
C LEU A 296 -9.09 -1.82 14.11
N ALA A 297 -10.41 -2.05 14.06
CA ALA A 297 -11.08 -2.90 15.04
C ALA A 297 -10.58 -4.36 14.96
N ALA A 298 -10.39 -4.87 13.74
CA ALA A 298 -9.85 -6.20 13.52
C ALA A 298 -8.39 -6.32 13.99
N GLU A 299 -7.55 -5.37 13.68
CA GLU A 299 -6.13 -5.34 14.07
C GLU A 299 -5.98 -5.31 15.61
N ILE A 300 -6.78 -4.51 16.32
CA ILE A 300 -6.81 -4.47 17.79
C ILE A 300 -7.29 -5.81 18.36
N LEU A 301 -8.34 -6.40 17.79
CA LEU A 301 -8.87 -7.70 18.22
C LEU A 301 -7.85 -8.82 18.04
N ILE A 302 -7.22 -8.88 16.87
CA ILE A 302 -6.17 -9.85 16.52
C ILE A 302 -5.00 -9.71 17.49
N LEU A 303 -4.51 -8.50 17.70
CA LEU A 303 -3.44 -8.21 18.67
C LEU A 303 -3.85 -8.70 20.07
N GLY A 304 -5.04 -8.35 20.54
CA GLY A 304 -5.55 -8.76 21.85
C GLY A 304 -5.59 -10.28 22.03
N ILE A 305 -6.11 -11.00 21.04
CA ILE A 305 -6.19 -12.47 21.07
C ILE A 305 -4.79 -13.09 21.08
N PHE A 306 -3.93 -12.74 20.12
CA PHE A 306 -2.64 -13.41 19.97
C PHE A 306 -1.65 -13.08 21.10
N VAL A 307 -1.61 -11.84 21.59
CA VAL A 307 -0.81 -11.44 22.76
C VAL A 307 -1.30 -12.16 24.01
N THR A 308 -2.62 -12.24 24.22
CA THR A 308 -3.20 -12.95 25.37
C THR A 308 -2.87 -14.43 25.33
N LEU A 309 -3.06 -15.11 24.20
CA LEU A 309 -2.72 -16.52 24.03
C LEU A 309 -1.23 -16.77 24.26
N THR A 310 -0.37 -15.94 23.70
CA THR A 310 1.08 -16.03 23.88
C THR A 310 1.46 -15.89 25.37
N TRP A 311 0.88 -14.92 26.06
CA TRP A 311 1.09 -14.72 27.50
C TRP A 311 0.63 -15.92 28.33
N LEU A 312 -0.57 -16.44 28.05
CA LEU A 312 -1.14 -17.57 28.79
C LEU A 312 -0.34 -18.85 28.59
N THR A 313 0.04 -19.16 27.34
CA THR A 313 0.78 -20.41 27.04
C THR A 313 2.12 -20.46 27.76
N ILE A 314 2.90 -19.39 27.76
CA ILE A 314 4.20 -19.33 28.43
C ILE A 314 4.07 -19.38 29.96
N ASN A 315 3.03 -18.74 30.52
CA ASN A 315 2.87 -18.66 31.96
C ASN A 315 2.23 -19.91 32.59
N TYR A 316 1.38 -20.65 31.86
CA TYR A 316 0.65 -21.80 32.41
C TYR A 316 1.21 -23.17 31.99
N LEU A 317 1.79 -23.28 30.78
CA LEU A 317 2.29 -24.55 30.25
C LEU A 317 3.79 -24.80 30.54
N GLY A 318 4.44 -23.84 31.17
CA GLY A 318 5.88 -23.87 31.42
C GLY A 318 6.69 -23.37 30.21
N VAL A 319 8.00 -23.15 30.45
CA VAL A 319 8.85 -22.44 29.49
C VAL A 319 8.96 -23.18 28.15
N VAL A 320 9.27 -24.46 28.13
CA VAL A 320 9.51 -25.21 26.89
C VAL A 320 8.22 -25.32 26.06
N LYS A 321 7.16 -25.91 26.64
CA LYS A 321 5.88 -26.07 25.95
C LYS A 321 5.25 -24.73 25.56
N GLY A 322 5.36 -23.75 26.48
CA GLY A 322 4.83 -22.41 26.24
C GLY A 322 5.50 -21.69 25.08
N LEU A 323 6.84 -21.76 24.99
CA LEU A 323 7.59 -21.19 23.86
C LEU A 323 7.30 -21.92 22.53
N SER A 324 7.19 -23.26 22.56
CA SER A 324 6.84 -24.00 21.33
C SER A 324 5.47 -23.58 20.78
N ILE A 325 4.47 -23.44 21.65
CA ILE A 325 3.14 -22.97 21.22
C ILE A 325 3.19 -21.50 20.79
N ALA A 326 3.91 -20.64 21.52
CA ALA A 326 4.08 -19.24 21.13
C ALA A 326 4.74 -19.10 19.75
N THR A 327 5.71 -19.97 19.42
CA THR A 327 6.32 -20.03 18.09
C THR A 327 5.29 -20.43 17.02
N ILE A 328 4.45 -21.43 17.29
CA ILE A 328 3.35 -21.81 16.36
C ILE A 328 2.38 -20.65 16.16
N LEU A 329 1.98 -19.96 17.24
CA LEU A 329 1.12 -18.78 17.15
C LEU A 329 1.77 -17.66 16.31
N LEU A 330 3.07 -17.45 16.45
CA LEU A 330 3.82 -16.47 15.68
C LEU A 330 3.80 -16.78 14.18
N PHE A 331 4.05 -18.05 13.81
CA PHE A 331 3.96 -18.49 12.41
C PHE A 331 2.51 -18.37 11.86
N THR A 332 1.52 -18.70 12.69
CA THR A 332 0.10 -18.54 12.31
C THR A 332 -0.24 -17.08 12.02
N THR A 333 0.24 -16.15 12.86
CA THR A 333 0.05 -14.71 12.64
C THR A 333 0.69 -14.27 11.33
N GLY A 334 1.96 -14.63 11.09
CA GLY A 334 2.67 -14.28 9.85
C GLY A 334 1.98 -14.84 8.60
N PHE A 335 1.63 -16.14 8.63
CA PHE A 335 0.94 -16.79 7.52
C PHE A 335 -0.44 -16.17 7.23
N SER A 336 -1.24 -15.91 8.28
CA SER A 336 -2.56 -15.28 8.14
C SER A 336 -2.45 -13.87 7.55
N GLY A 337 -1.41 -13.11 7.95
CA GLY A 337 -1.14 -11.79 7.40
C GLY A 337 -0.83 -11.84 5.91
N VAL A 338 0.14 -12.66 5.51
CA VAL A 338 0.51 -12.83 4.11
C VAL A 338 -0.68 -13.31 3.28
N PHE A 339 -1.42 -14.31 3.77
CA PHE A 339 -2.61 -14.82 3.09
C PHE A 339 -3.69 -13.75 2.89
N SER A 340 -3.96 -12.93 3.91
CA SER A 340 -4.90 -11.80 3.82
C SER A 340 -4.49 -10.80 2.75
N ILE A 341 -3.20 -10.39 2.73
CA ILE A 341 -2.65 -9.46 1.75
C ILE A 341 -2.77 -10.02 0.34
N GLN A 342 -2.43 -11.29 0.12
CA GLN A 342 -2.55 -11.96 -1.19
C GLN A 342 -4.01 -12.05 -1.68
N LYS A 343 -4.98 -12.05 -0.76
CA LYS A 343 -6.42 -11.95 -1.09
C LYS A 343 -6.91 -10.51 -1.30
N GLY A 344 -6.01 -9.54 -1.31
CA GLY A 344 -6.33 -8.13 -1.50
C GLY A 344 -6.93 -7.44 -0.27
N ILE A 345 -6.94 -8.10 0.90
CA ILE A 345 -7.42 -7.51 2.16
C ILE A 345 -6.19 -7.08 2.97
N LEU A 346 -5.95 -5.77 2.99
CA LEU A 346 -4.77 -5.20 3.65
C LEU A 346 -5.07 -4.97 5.14
N LEU A 347 -4.62 -5.93 5.98
CA LEU A 347 -4.67 -5.85 7.44
C LEU A 347 -3.24 -5.89 8.01
N ASP A 348 -2.99 -5.10 9.05
CA ASP A 348 -1.69 -5.07 9.71
C ASP A 348 -1.52 -6.22 10.71
N PHE A 349 -0.77 -7.24 10.29
CA PHE A 349 -0.31 -8.31 11.16
C PHE A 349 1.12 -8.08 11.67
N SER A 350 1.84 -7.11 11.11
CA SER A 350 3.25 -6.87 11.41
C SER A 350 3.44 -6.42 12.86
N TRP A 351 2.60 -5.50 13.33
CA TRP A 351 2.66 -5.04 14.71
C TRP A 351 2.24 -6.11 15.70
N THR A 352 1.23 -6.93 15.36
CA THR A 352 0.86 -8.10 16.16
C THR A 352 2.01 -9.10 16.27
N PHE A 353 2.71 -9.38 15.17
CA PHE A 353 3.88 -10.26 15.13
C PHE A 353 5.01 -9.76 16.06
N ILE A 354 5.36 -8.48 15.99
CA ILE A 354 6.35 -7.85 16.88
C ILE A 354 5.87 -7.89 18.33
N SER A 355 4.60 -7.61 18.58
CA SER A 355 4.00 -7.62 19.91
C SER A 355 4.06 -9.01 20.56
N GLN A 356 3.89 -10.08 19.78
CA GLN A 356 4.06 -11.46 20.26
C GLN A 356 5.51 -11.75 20.66
N ILE A 357 6.50 -11.28 19.89
CA ILE A 357 7.93 -11.43 20.24
C ILE A 357 8.24 -10.71 21.54
N ILE A 358 7.80 -9.46 21.69
CA ILE A 358 7.98 -8.67 22.92
C ILE A 358 7.32 -9.38 24.10
N THR A 359 6.07 -9.83 23.93
CA THR A 359 5.30 -10.53 24.97
C THR A 359 5.98 -11.84 25.37
N SER A 360 6.47 -12.62 24.42
CA SER A 360 7.21 -13.86 24.67
C SER A 360 8.47 -13.61 25.48
N THR A 361 9.23 -12.59 25.11
CA THR A 361 10.46 -12.20 25.81
C THR A 361 10.19 -11.77 27.24
N VAL A 362 9.18 -10.93 27.45
CA VAL A 362 8.78 -10.46 28.79
C VAL A 362 8.28 -11.63 29.64
N ALA A 363 7.39 -12.47 29.10
CA ALA A 363 6.84 -13.62 29.82
C ALA A 363 7.94 -14.63 30.18
N PHE A 364 8.85 -14.91 29.26
CA PHE A 364 10.03 -15.77 29.50
C PHE A 364 10.89 -15.21 30.62
N TYR A 365 11.26 -13.94 30.57
CA TYR A 365 12.09 -13.30 31.60
C TYR A 365 11.44 -13.36 32.97
N ILE A 366 10.15 -13.09 33.08
CA ILE A 366 9.42 -13.16 34.36
C ILE A 366 9.40 -14.57 34.90
N ASN A 367 9.14 -15.59 34.06
CA ASN A 367 9.14 -17.00 34.49
C ASN A 367 10.53 -17.46 34.88
N TYR A 368 11.57 -17.10 34.12
CA TYR A 368 12.95 -17.40 34.48
C TYR A 368 13.32 -16.82 35.84
N LYS A 369 13.02 -15.52 36.06
CA LYS A 369 13.30 -14.87 37.37
C LYS A 369 12.55 -15.51 38.53
N LYS A 370 11.30 -15.97 38.29
CA LYS A 370 10.51 -16.69 39.30
C LYS A 370 11.13 -18.05 39.64
N GLN A 371 11.50 -18.83 38.63
CA GLN A 371 12.16 -20.14 38.82
C GLN A 371 13.51 -19.98 39.50
N TYR A 372 14.29 -18.99 39.11
CA TYR A 372 15.57 -18.70 39.74
C TYR A 372 15.42 -18.37 41.24
N LYS A 373 14.45 -17.48 41.59
CA LYS A 373 14.16 -17.17 43.01
C LYS A 373 13.71 -18.40 43.79
N LEU A 374 12.85 -19.24 43.22
CA LEU A 374 12.39 -20.46 43.85
C LEU A 374 13.55 -21.43 44.12
N ARG A 375 14.44 -21.64 43.14
CA ARG A 375 15.66 -22.46 43.31
C ARG A 375 16.55 -21.91 44.41
N GLN A 376 16.74 -20.59 44.48
CA GLN A 376 17.52 -19.95 45.54
C GLN A 376 16.88 -20.14 46.94
N GLN A 377 15.54 -20.03 47.03
CA GLN A 377 14.83 -20.28 48.28
C GLN A 377 14.98 -21.75 48.75
N ILE A 378 14.78 -22.70 47.84
CA ILE A 378 14.96 -24.12 48.11
C ILE A 378 16.41 -24.37 48.56
N LYS A 379 17.40 -23.84 47.86
CA LYS A 379 18.81 -23.97 48.22
C LYS A 379 19.07 -23.46 49.64
N LYS A 380 18.59 -22.25 49.99
CA LYS A 380 18.74 -21.68 51.33
C LYS A 380 18.05 -22.51 52.42
N GLN A 381 16.91 -23.14 52.14
CA GLN A 381 16.23 -24.02 53.11
C GLN A 381 17.03 -25.31 53.35
N PHE A 382 17.62 -25.88 52.29
CA PHE A 382 18.47 -27.07 52.44
C PHE A 382 19.82 -26.78 53.13
N GLU A 383 20.41 -25.59 52.90
CA GLU A 383 21.66 -25.15 53.56
C GLU A 383 21.54 -25.06 55.09
N HIS A 384 20.31 -24.94 55.61
CA HIS A 384 20.08 -24.94 57.07
C HIS A 384 20.04 -26.34 57.69
N TYR A 385 19.87 -27.41 56.88
CA TYR A 385 19.76 -28.79 57.32
C TYR A 385 20.93 -29.68 56.89
N LEU A 386 21.72 -29.25 55.92
CA LEU A 386 22.83 -29.99 55.34
C LEU A 386 24.08 -29.11 55.26
N ASP A 387 25.27 -29.69 55.50
CA ASP A 387 26.54 -28.97 55.30
C ASP A 387 26.61 -28.43 53.85
N PRO A 388 26.89 -27.13 53.67
CA PRO A 388 26.98 -26.49 52.35
C PRO A 388 27.91 -27.21 51.36
N ARG A 389 28.95 -27.91 51.87
CA ARG A 389 29.88 -28.71 51.06
C ARG A 389 29.21 -29.96 50.50
N GLN A 390 28.33 -30.61 51.24
CA GLN A 390 27.57 -31.79 50.80
C GLN A 390 26.49 -31.39 49.77
N VAL A 391 25.82 -30.25 49.98
CA VAL A 391 24.83 -29.71 49.02
C VAL A 391 25.50 -29.40 47.68
N LYS A 392 26.69 -28.81 47.69
CA LYS A 392 27.44 -28.53 46.47
C LYS A 392 27.89 -29.82 45.76
N GLN A 393 28.35 -30.81 46.50
CA GLN A 393 28.78 -32.11 45.96
C GLN A 393 27.63 -32.88 45.30
N LEU A 394 26.42 -32.80 45.87
CA LEU A 394 25.18 -33.35 45.30
C LEU A 394 24.65 -32.59 44.07
N GLN A 395 24.90 -31.28 44.00
CA GLN A 395 24.57 -30.48 42.82
C GLN A 395 25.51 -30.77 41.64
N ASP A 396 26.79 -30.93 41.91
CA ASP A 396 27.81 -31.23 40.90
C ASP A 396 27.73 -32.68 40.42
N ASN A 397 27.19 -33.61 41.26
CA ASN A 397 27.04 -35.04 40.96
C ASN A 397 25.66 -35.56 41.42
N PRO A 398 24.58 -35.32 40.66
CA PRO A 398 23.23 -35.76 41.01
C PRO A 398 23.09 -37.28 41.18
N GLU A 399 24.01 -38.05 40.59
CA GLU A 399 24.05 -39.51 40.62
C GLU A 399 24.42 -40.06 42.02
N LEU A 400 24.92 -39.22 42.92
CA LEU A 400 25.21 -39.58 44.32
C LEU A 400 23.93 -39.65 45.18
N LEU A 401 22.78 -39.20 44.69
CA LEU A 401 21.47 -39.38 45.35
C LEU A 401 20.96 -40.82 45.17
N LYS A 402 21.64 -41.79 45.75
CA LYS A 402 21.11 -43.16 45.84
C LYS A 402 20.24 -43.29 47.07
N LEU A 403 18.98 -43.66 46.83
CA LEU A 403 18.06 -44.09 47.89
C LEU A 403 18.57 -45.41 48.46
N GLY A 404 19.28 -45.32 49.55
CA GLY A 404 19.86 -46.48 50.26
C GLY A 404 21.09 -46.06 51.04
N GLY A 405 21.17 -46.38 52.32
CA GLY A 405 22.31 -46.04 53.17
C GLY A 405 23.57 -46.75 52.71
N GLU A 406 24.72 -46.08 52.73
CA GLU A 406 26.03 -46.71 52.62
C GLU A 406 26.49 -47.16 54.00
N LYS A 407 26.98 -48.42 54.09
CA LYS A 407 27.67 -48.90 55.29
C LYS A 407 29.05 -48.24 55.35
N LYS A 408 29.24 -47.32 56.33
CA LYS A 408 30.53 -46.74 56.66
C LYS A 408 30.94 -47.11 58.05
N TYR A 409 32.23 -47.46 58.22
CA TYR A 409 32.79 -47.64 59.53
C TYR A 409 33.05 -46.27 60.15
N CYS A 410 32.32 -45.97 61.21
CA CYS A 410 32.52 -44.76 62.00
C CYS A 410 33.07 -45.09 63.36
N THR A 411 34.10 -44.37 63.80
CA THR A 411 34.61 -44.43 65.14
C THR A 411 33.99 -43.33 65.98
N PHE A 412 33.24 -43.67 67.00
CA PHE A 412 32.68 -42.71 67.94
C PHE A 412 33.61 -42.55 69.13
N LEU A 413 34.06 -41.33 69.38
CA LEU A 413 34.83 -40.99 70.58
C LEU A 413 33.90 -40.30 71.58
N PHE A 414 33.73 -40.92 72.75
CA PHE A 414 33.01 -40.28 73.85
C PHE A 414 34.06 -39.63 74.78
N THR A 415 34.01 -38.34 75.02
CA THR A 415 34.80 -37.58 75.96
C THR A 415 33.93 -37.17 77.14
#